data_e92096a3b038ac34a740477d150412f9
#
_entry.id   e92096a3b038ac34a740477d150412f9
#
_cell.length_a   1.000
_cell.length_b   1.000
_cell.length_c   1.000
_cell.angle_alpha   90.00
_cell.angle_beta   90.00
_cell.angle_gamma   90.00
#
_symmetry.space_group_name_H-M   'P 1'
#
loop_
_entity.id
_entity.type
_entity.pdbx_description
1 polymer ?
#
loop_
_entity_poly.entity_id
_entity_poly.type
_entity_poly.pdbx_seq_one_letter_code
_entity_poly.pdbx_strand_id
1 'polypeptide(L)'
;MHVFDMIGPSSSHTAGAARIGMAAHVFLKEPPKKAVITLCGSFAKTGRGHGTDRALAAGIMGMLPDDVRIRDSLQLAKEAGIGIEFRQGEADGAHPNTAILQVEGVSGRCITVEGASVGGGSICITRLNGMPVEISGENTTLLVLHEDVPGVIASVTNFLAACGHNIAAFRMSRHEKGELALMSIELDSDAPDSICPAIENFAHVESCTLLHAL
;
A
#
# COMPACT_ATOMS: atom_id res chain seq x y z
N MET A 1 6.24 25.07 -15.28
CA MET A 1 4.84 24.67 -15.03
C MET A 1 4.57 23.50 -15.96
N HIS A 2 4.93 22.27 -15.50
CA HIS A 2 4.71 21.08 -16.29
C HIS A 2 3.29 20.61 -16.03
N VAL A 3 2.44 20.69 -17.04
CA VAL A 3 1.13 20.06 -17.07
C VAL A 3 1.39 18.56 -17.17
N PHE A 4 1.06 17.81 -16.11
CA PHE A 4 1.06 16.35 -16.15
C PHE A 4 -0.01 15.93 -17.16
N ASP A 5 0.39 15.37 -18.28
CA ASP A 5 -0.51 14.62 -19.16
C ASP A 5 -0.96 13.36 -18.43
N MET A 6 -2.05 13.49 -17.67
CA MET A 6 -2.66 12.36 -16.97
C MET A 6 -3.21 11.36 -17.98
N ILE A 7 -2.74 10.13 -17.90
CA ILE A 7 -3.18 9.01 -18.74
C ILE A 7 -4.55 8.50 -18.23
N GLY A 8 -5.57 9.37 -18.29
CA GLY A 8 -6.92 8.99 -17.92
C GLY A 8 -7.80 10.19 -17.62
N PRO A 9 -9.12 10.05 -17.76
CA PRO A 9 -10.09 11.14 -17.59
C PRO A 9 -10.29 11.55 -16.13
N SER A 10 -9.70 10.86 -15.15
CA SER A 10 -9.89 11.13 -13.72
C SER A 10 -8.66 10.80 -12.90
N SER A 11 -8.11 11.76 -12.15
CA SER A 11 -6.99 11.58 -11.24
C SER A 11 -7.25 10.51 -10.17
N SER A 12 -8.47 10.45 -9.63
CA SER A 12 -8.84 9.46 -8.62
C SER A 12 -8.87 8.04 -9.17
N HIS A 13 -9.31 7.85 -10.42
CA HIS A 13 -9.43 6.52 -11.04
C HIS A 13 -8.11 6.02 -11.64
N THR A 14 -7.14 6.89 -11.86
CA THR A 14 -5.85 6.52 -12.45
C THR A 14 -4.71 6.70 -11.45
N ALA A 15 -4.38 7.92 -11.03
CA ALA A 15 -3.25 8.15 -10.13
C ALA A 15 -3.47 7.51 -8.74
N GLY A 16 -4.65 7.70 -8.14
CA GLY A 16 -4.96 7.08 -6.85
C GLY A 16 -4.96 5.55 -6.92
N ALA A 17 -5.51 4.96 -8.00
CA ALA A 17 -5.51 3.51 -8.19
C ALA A 17 -4.08 2.97 -8.36
N ALA A 18 -3.23 3.64 -9.14
CA ALA A 18 -1.81 3.24 -9.30
C ALA A 18 -1.06 3.28 -7.97
N ARG A 19 -1.28 4.30 -7.13
CA ARG A 19 -0.68 4.41 -5.80
C ARG A 19 -1.15 3.31 -4.85
N ILE A 20 -2.43 2.92 -4.88
CA ILE A 20 -2.93 1.76 -4.10
C ILE A 20 -2.22 0.48 -4.54
N GLY A 21 -2.08 0.26 -5.85
CA GLY A 21 -1.33 -0.87 -6.41
C GLY A 21 0.15 -0.85 -5.99
N MET A 22 0.78 0.34 -6.02
CA MET A 22 2.18 0.52 -5.61
C MET A 22 2.37 0.22 -4.12
N ALA A 23 1.45 0.65 -3.25
CA ALA A 23 1.50 0.29 -1.84
C ALA A 23 1.48 -1.24 -1.65
N ALA A 24 0.61 -1.94 -2.39
CA ALA A 24 0.59 -3.41 -2.36
C ALA A 24 1.90 -4.02 -2.87
N HIS A 25 2.50 -3.47 -3.92
CA HIS A 25 3.82 -3.90 -4.42
C HIS A 25 4.89 -3.81 -3.32
N VAL A 26 4.98 -2.66 -2.65
CA VAL A 26 5.97 -2.43 -1.58
C VAL A 26 5.73 -3.36 -0.39
N PHE A 27 4.47 -3.54 0.03
CA PHE A 27 4.13 -4.40 1.17
C PHE A 27 4.35 -5.89 0.88
N LEU A 28 4.28 -6.31 -0.37
CA LEU A 28 4.56 -7.69 -0.78
C LEU A 28 6.05 -8.04 -0.60
N LYS A 29 6.96 -7.08 -0.79
CA LYS A 29 8.43 -7.23 -0.69
C LYS A 29 9.07 -8.25 -1.64
N GLU A 30 8.36 -8.67 -2.66
CA GLU A 30 8.86 -9.61 -3.69
C GLU A 30 8.05 -9.43 -4.99
N PRO A 31 8.52 -9.98 -6.13
CA PRO A 31 7.77 -9.90 -7.37
C PRO A 31 6.38 -10.56 -7.25
N PRO A 32 5.32 -9.90 -7.75
CA PRO A 32 3.98 -10.48 -7.75
C PRO A 32 3.88 -11.63 -8.76
N LYS A 33 3.16 -12.70 -8.38
CA LYS A 33 2.83 -13.84 -9.23
C LYS A 33 1.36 -13.84 -9.61
N LYS A 34 0.50 -13.44 -8.69
CA LYS A 34 -0.95 -13.40 -8.90
C LYS A 34 -1.58 -12.29 -8.07
N ALA A 35 -2.60 -11.64 -8.61
CA ALA A 35 -3.43 -10.70 -7.88
C ALA A 35 -4.92 -10.94 -8.15
N VAL A 36 -5.74 -10.92 -7.11
CA VAL A 36 -7.19 -10.84 -7.17
C VAL A 36 -7.59 -9.46 -6.66
N ILE A 37 -8.20 -8.66 -7.51
CA ILE A 37 -8.55 -7.27 -7.26
C ILE A 37 -10.05 -7.13 -7.21
N THR A 38 -10.59 -6.85 -6.02
CA THR A 38 -12.01 -6.58 -5.83
C THR A 38 -12.25 -5.08 -5.86
N LEU A 39 -13.04 -4.63 -6.82
CA LEU A 39 -13.44 -3.24 -6.99
C LEU A 39 -14.78 -2.99 -6.31
N CYS A 40 -14.88 -1.91 -5.53
CA CYS A 40 -16.09 -1.53 -4.80
C CYS A 40 -16.64 -0.18 -5.29
N GLY A 41 -17.92 0.05 -5.09
CA GLY A 41 -18.59 1.32 -5.34
C GLY A 41 -18.39 1.88 -6.75
N SER A 42 -17.83 3.07 -6.88
CA SER A 42 -17.57 3.73 -8.17
C SER A 42 -16.49 3.00 -8.97
N PHE A 43 -15.45 2.46 -8.32
CA PHE A 43 -14.46 1.65 -9.01
C PHE A 43 -15.06 0.42 -9.68
N ALA A 44 -16.06 -0.23 -9.07
CA ALA A 44 -16.77 -1.35 -9.67
C ALA A 44 -17.62 -0.93 -10.88
N LYS A 45 -18.29 0.23 -10.79
CA LYS A 45 -19.22 0.71 -11.82
C LYS A 45 -18.52 1.29 -13.05
N THR A 46 -17.43 2.01 -12.85
CA THR A 46 -16.80 2.84 -13.89
C THR A 46 -15.34 2.49 -14.17
N GLY A 47 -14.74 1.60 -13.38
CA GLY A 47 -13.31 1.36 -13.37
C GLY A 47 -12.70 0.98 -14.71
N ARG A 48 -13.37 0.14 -15.52
CA ARG A 48 -12.88 -0.23 -16.86
C ARG A 48 -12.89 0.96 -17.84
N GLY A 49 -13.91 1.82 -17.78
CA GLY A 49 -14.01 3.01 -18.63
C GLY A 49 -12.99 4.09 -18.31
N HIS A 50 -12.52 4.13 -17.07
CA HIS A 50 -11.56 5.13 -16.58
C HIS A 50 -10.13 4.59 -16.39
N GLY A 51 -9.85 3.34 -16.73
CA GLY A 51 -8.53 2.74 -16.65
C GLY A 51 -8.08 2.36 -15.23
N THR A 52 -9.00 2.26 -14.26
CA THR A 52 -8.70 1.86 -12.88
C THR A 52 -8.07 0.47 -12.82
N ASP A 53 -8.56 -0.47 -13.64
CA ASP A 53 -8.03 -1.82 -13.78
C ASP A 53 -6.55 -1.81 -14.19
N ARG A 54 -6.21 -1.01 -15.20
CA ARG A 54 -4.85 -0.86 -15.69
C ARG A 54 -3.95 -0.17 -14.66
N ALA A 55 -4.46 0.85 -14.00
CA ALA A 55 -3.69 1.59 -12.99
C ALA A 55 -3.36 0.72 -11.76
N LEU A 56 -4.32 -0.05 -11.24
CA LEU A 56 -4.08 -1.00 -10.14
C LEU A 56 -3.07 -2.07 -10.54
N ALA A 57 -3.22 -2.67 -11.73
CA ALA A 57 -2.29 -3.67 -12.25
C ALA A 57 -0.87 -3.11 -12.40
N ALA A 58 -0.75 -1.90 -12.96
CA ALA A 58 0.53 -1.21 -13.12
C ALA A 58 1.22 -0.97 -11.78
N GLY A 59 0.48 -0.45 -10.78
CA GLY A 59 1.02 -0.23 -9.44
C GLY A 59 1.49 -1.54 -8.78
N ILE A 60 0.73 -2.63 -8.89
CA ILE A 60 1.14 -3.96 -8.38
C ILE A 60 2.45 -4.43 -9.03
N MET A 61 2.71 -4.05 -10.28
CA MET A 61 3.97 -4.32 -10.97
C MET A 61 5.09 -3.31 -10.66
N GLY A 62 4.86 -2.34 -9.76
CA GLY A 62 5.85 -1.34 -9.38
C GLY A 62 5.97 -0.15 -10.33
N MET A 63 4.97 0.11 -11.19
CA MET A 63 4.94 1.29 -12.06
C MET A 63 4.41 2.51 -11.30
N LEU A 64 5.10 3.64 -11.45
CA LEU A 64 4.67 4.92 -10.87
C LEU A 64 3.42 5.47 -11.58
N PRO A 65 2.65 6.37 -10.95
CA PRO A 65 1.41 6.90 -11.51
C PRO A 65 1.55 7.66 -12.84
N ASP A 66 2.73 8.14 -13.17
CA ASP A 66 3.08 8.86 -14.40
C ASP A 66 3.73 7.97 -15.48
N ASP A 67 3.83 6.65 -15.22
CA ASP A 67 4.42 5.71 -16.17
C ASP A 67 3.52 5.53 -17.40
N VAL A 68 4.04 5.86 -18.58
CA VAL A 68 3.32 5.74 -19.86
C VAL A 68 2.85 4.32 -20.19
N ARG A 69 3.47 3.30 -19.57
CA ARG A 69 3.15 1.88 -19.77
C ARG A 69 1.86 1.46 -19.03
N ILE A 70 1.29 2.31 -18.18
CA ILE A 70 0.02 2.02 -17.46
C ILE A 70 -1.07 1.59 -18.43
N ARG A 71 -1.17 2.22 -19.60
CA ARG A 71 -2.17 1.88 -20.63
C ARG A 71 -2.09 0.43 -21.12
N ASP A 72 -0.90 -0.16 -21.09
CA ASP A 72 -0.60 -1.50 -21.58
C ASP A 72 -0.35 -2.52 -20.45
N SER A 73 -0.56 -2.09 -19.19
CA SER A 73 -0.18 -2.83 -17.97
C SER A 73 -0.76 -4.25 -17.88
N LEU A 74 -2.00 -4.44 -18.32
CA LEU A 74 -2.63 -5.80 -18.32
C LEU A 74 -1.96 -6.73 -19.30
N GLN A 75 -1.54 -6.23 -20.46
CA GLN A 75 -0.79 -7.00 -21.44
C GLN A 75 0.61 -7.31 -20.90
N LEU A 76 1.28 -6.32 -20.33
CA LEU A 76 2.60 -6.49 -19.69
C LEU A 76 2.56 -7.48 -18.54
N ALA A 77 1.52 -7.46 -17.71
CA ALA A 77 1.31 -8.45 -16.64
C ALA A 77 1.22 -9.87 -17.22
N LYS A 78 0.43 -10.05 -18.28
CA LYS A 78 0.31 -11.34 -18.95
C LYS A 78 1.63 -11.83 -19.54
N GLU A 79 2.40 -10.95 -20.17
CA GLU A 79 3.72 -11.26 -20.73
C GLU A 79 4.74 -11.62 -19.64
N ALA A 80 4.64 -10.99 -18.48
CA ALA A 80 5.43 -11.30 -17.30
C ALA A 80 4.96 -12.55 -16.54
N GLY A 81 3.88 -13.21 -16.98
CA GLY A 81 3.31 -14.38 -16.32
C GLY A 81 2.57 -14.08 -15.03
N ILE A 82 2.18 -12.82 -14.79
CA ILE A 82 1.44 -12.39 -13.60
C ILE A 82 -0.06 -12.55 -13.87
N GLY A 83 -0.72 -13.42 -13.10
CA GLY A 83 -2.16 -13.62 -13.17
C GLY A 83 -2.91 -12.49 -12.48
N ILE A 84 -3.73 -11.72 -13.23
CA ILE A 84 -4.57 -10.66 -12.65
C ILE A 84 -6.04 -10.99 -12.88
N GLU A 85 -6.82 -11.04 -11.81
CA GLU A 85 -8.25 -11.30 -11.80
C GLU A 85 -8.99 -10.11 -11.17
N PHE A 86 -10.04 -9.62 -11.84
CA PHE A 86 -10.89 -8.55 -11.30
C PHE A 86 -12.24 -9.11 -10.89
N ARG A 87 -12.68 -8.70 -9.70
CA ARG A 87 -14.00 -8.99 -9.14
C ARG A 87 -14.73 -7.70 -8.80
N GLN A 88 -16.04 -7.76 -8.77
CA GLN A 88 -16.87 -6.71 -8.18
C GLN A 88 -17.26 -7.15 -6.78
N GLY A 89 -17.25 -6.20 -5.85
CA GLY A 89 -17.62 -6.42 -4.46
C GLY A 89 -18.28 -5.20 -3.83
N GLU A 90 -18.76 -5.42 -2.64
CA GLU A 90 -19.28 -4.38 -1.76
C GLU A 90 -18.42 -4.33 -0.50
N ALA A 91 -18.16 -3.14 0.00
CA ALA A 91 -17.48 -2.92 1.26
C ALA A 91 -18.34 -1.93 2.06
N ASP A 92 -19.08 -2.45 3.05
CA ASP A 92 -20.00 -1.65 3.86
C ASP A 92 -19.28 -0.50 4.56
N GLY A 93 -19.80 0.71 4.37
CA GLY A 93 -19.21 1.93 4.94
C GLY A 93 -17.90 2.39 4.31
N ALA A 94 -17.38 1.70 3.30
CA ALA A 94 -16.15 2.10 2.62
C ALA A 94 -16.37 3.26 1.63
N HIS A 95 -15.25 3.96 1.33
CA HIS A 95 -15.27 5.01 0.32
C HIS A 95 -15.67 4.45 -1.07
N PRO A 96 -16.43 5.18 -1.90
CA PRO A 96 -16.87 4.70 -3.22
C PRO A 96 -15.75 4.24 -4.17
N ASN A 97 -14.54 4.77 -4.01
CA ASN A 97 -13.37 4.40 -4.81
C ASN A 97 -12.45 3.43 -4.06
N THR A 98 -12.99 2.39 -3.47
CA THR A 98 -12.23 1.37 -2.73
C THR A 98 -11.88 0.19 -3.61
N ALA A 99 -10.64 -0.31 -3.44
CA ALA A 99 -10.16 -1.56 -3.99
C ALA A 99 -9.58 -2.45 -2.87
N ILE A 100 -9.83 -3.76 -2.96
CA ILE A 100 -9.23 -4.78 -2.09
C ILE A 100 -8.32 -5.63 -2.97
N LEU A 101 -7.03 -5.63 -2.69
CA LEU A 101 -5.99 -6.30 -3.45
C LEU A 101 -5.47 -7.49 -2.65
N GLN A 102 -5.73 -8.70 -3.14
CA GLN A 102 -5.12 -9.93 -2.62
C GLN A 102 -3.99 -10.30 -3.57
N VAL A 103 -2.74 -10.15 -3.12
CA VAL A 103 -1.57 -10.36 -3.97
C VAL A 103 -0.72 -11.49 -3.41
N GLU A 104 -0.40 -12.44 -4.29
CA GLU A 104 0.51 -13.56 -4.04
C GLU A 104 1.83 -13.30 -4.76
N GLY A 105 2.93 -13.40 -4.04
CA GLY A 105 4.27 -13.30 -4.56
C GLY A 105 4.82 -14.62 -5.08
N VAL A 106 6.02 -14.57 -5.67
CA VAL A 106 6.68 -15.74 -6.26
C VAL A 106 7.07 -16.79 -5.23
N SER A 107 7.31 -16.42 -3.98
CA SER A 107 7.60 -17.35 -2.86
C SER A 107 6.33 -18.01 -2.29
N GLY A 108 5.14 -17.56 -2.68
CA GLY A 108 3.86 -17.93 -2.09
C GLY A 108 3.43 -17.03 -0.91
N ARG A 109 4.19 -15.97 -0.62
CA ARG A 109 3.78 -14.95 0.33
C ARG A 109 2.51 -14.26 -0.15
N CYS A 110 1.52 -14.12 0.73
CA CYS A 110 0.25 -13.47 0.42
C CYS A 110 0.06 -12.22 1.28
N ILE A 111 -0.46 -11.18 0.67
CA ILE A 111 -0.91 -9.97 1.37
C ILE A 111 -2.32 -9.59 0.91
N THR A 112 -3.05 -8.92 1.79
CA THR A 112 -4.32 -8.27 1.47
C THR A 112 -4.24 -6.80 1.84
N VAL A 113 -4.43 -5.92 0.86
CA VAL A 113 -4.45 -4.47 1.02
C VAL A 113 -5.82 -3.95 0.68
N GLU A 114 -6.44 -3.21 1.58
CA GLU A 114 -7.65 -2.44 1.30
C GLU A 114 -7.29 -0.96 1.28
N GLY A 115 -7.62 -0.29 0.20
CA GLY A 115 -7.31 1.13 0.03
C GLY A 115 -8.36 1.85 -0.80
N ALA A 116 -8.48 3.15 -0.56
CA ALA A 116 -9.39 4.03 -1.26
C ALA A 116 -8.64 5.19 -1.91
N SER A 117 -9.08 5.60 -3.10
CA SER A 117 -8.70 6.89 -3.68
C SER A 117 -9.65 7.97 -3.20
N VAL A 118 -9.14 8.90 -2.41
CA VAL A 118 -9.94 9.91 -1.69
C VAL A 118 -10.06 11.25 -2.42
N GLY A 119 -9.55 11.34 -3.65
CA GLY A 119 -9.63 12.51 -4.51
C GLY A 119 -8.28 13.12 -4.85
N GLY A 120 -8.17 13.81 -5.98
CA GLY A 120 -6.93 14.48 -6.40
C GLY A 120 -5.72 13.58 -6.64
N GLY A 121 -5.89 12.25 -6.65
CA GLY A 121 -4.79 11.28 -6.67
C GLY A 121 -4.33 10.85 -5.28
N SER A 122 -4.82 11.46 -4.20
CA SER A 122 -4.55 11.03 -2.82
C SER A 122 -5.24 9.71 -2.50
N ILE A 123 -4.64 8.96 -1.61
CA ILE A 123 -5.12 7.63 -1.19
C ILE A 123 -5.25 7.54 0.33
N CYS A 124 -5.98 6.54 0.78
CA CYS A 124 -5.93 6.06 2.16
C CYS A 124 -5.95 4.53 2.14
N ILE A 125 -4.86 3.90 2.60
CA ILE A 125 -4.87 2.47 2.87
C ILE A 125 -5.50 2.27 4.25
N THR A 126 -6.58 1.50 4.30
CA THR A 126 -7.42 1.34 5.50
C THR A 126 -7.18 0.02 6.22
N ARG A 127 -6.73 -1.02 5.50
CA ARG A 127 -6.38 -2.31 6.08
C ARG A 127 -5.18 -2.96 5.40
N LEU A 128 -4.38 -3.64 6.21
CA LEU A 128 -3.30 -4.52 5.74
C LEU A 128 -3.42 -5.86 6.46
N ASN A 129 -3.60 -6.95 5.71
CA ASN A 129 -3.82 -8.31 6.23
C ASN A 129 -4.93 -8.39 7.30
N GLY A 130 -6.01 -7.63 7.09
CA GLY A 130 -7.14 -7.54 8.01
C GLY A 130 -6.93 -6.58 9.18
N MET A 131 -5.71 -6.17 9.50
CA MET A 131 -5.43 -5.18 10.54
C MET A 131 -5.76 -3.77 10.05
N PRO A 132 -6.50 -2.96 10.82
CA PRO A 132 -6.78 -1.57 10.46
C PRO A 132 -5.50 -0.74 10.51
N VAL A 133 -5.27 0.03 9.44
CA VAL A 133 -4.19 1.02 9.31
C VAL A 133 -4.77 2.33 8.78
N GLU A 134 -3.96 3.38 8.79
CA GLU A 134 -4.31 4.65 8.17
C GLU A 134 -3.04 5.20 7.53
N ILE A 135 -2.89 4.99 6.21
CA ILE A 135 -1.68 5.35 5.47
C ILE A 135 -2.10 6.22 4.30
N SER A 136 -1.67 7.47 4.32
CA SER A 136 -2.02 8.48 3.31
C SER A 136 -1.24 8.29 1.99
N GLY A 137 -0.06 7.70 2.06
CA GLY A 137 0.90 7.67 0.95
C GLY A 137 1.53 9.05 0.64
N GLU A 138 1.22 10.09 1.41
CA GLU A 138 1.79 11.43 1.24
C GLU A 138 3.11 11.58 2.00
N ASN A 139 3.27 10.79 3.07
CA ASN A 139 4.46 10.77 3.92
C ASN A 139 5.17 9.42 3.85
N THR A 140 6.48 9.44 4.08
CA THR A 140 7.23 8.21 4.30
C THR A 140 6.66 7.46 5.51
N THR A 141 6.31 6.19 5.33
CA THR A 141 5.61 5.39 6.33
C THR A 141 6.39 4.13 6.66
N LEU A 142 6.59 3.87 7.94
CA LEU A 142 7.11 2.61 8.46
C LEU A 142 5.95 1.73 8.93
N LEU A 143 5.97 0.48 8.51
CA LEU A 143 5.09 -0.58 8.99
C LEU A 143 5.93 -1.58 9.77
N VAL A 144 5.74 -1.63 11.08
CA VAL A 144 6.48 -2.53 11.97
C VAL A 144 5.54 -3.57 12.54
N LEU A 145 5.71 -4.82 12.10
CA LEU A 145 5.03 -5.98 12.68
C LEU A 145 5.85 -6.48 13.86
N HIS A 146 5.20 -6.66 15.01
CA HIS A 146 5.89 -7.00 16.25
C HIS A 146 4.98 -7.80 17.21
N GLU A 147 5.57 -8.46 18.20
CA GLU A 147 4.82 -9.02 19.32
C GLU A 147 4.21 -7.90 20.18
N ASP A 148 2.98 -8.08 20.66
CA ASP A 148 2.28 -7.10 21.53
C ASP A 148 2.78 -7.22 22.97
N VAL A 149 4.02 -6.80 23.22
CA VAL A 149 4.67 -6.82 24.55
C VAL A 149 5.18 -5.43 24.95
N PRO A 150 5.32 -5.16 26.26
CA PRO A 150 5.85 -3.89 26.75
C PRO A 150 7.26 -3.60 26.23
N GLY A 151 7.51 -2.33 25.87
CA GLY A 151 8.83 -1.84 25.48
C GLY A 151 9.07 -1.73 23.99
N VAL A 152 8.39 -2.51 23.12
CA VAL A 152 8.64 -2.49 21.67
C VAL A 152 8.35 -1.12 21.07
N ILE A 153 7.19 -0.53 21.36
CA ILE A 153 6.84 0.82 20.90
C ILE A 153 7.92 1.82 21.32
N ALA A 154 8.33 1.79 22.59
CA ALA A 154 9.34 2.69 23.11
C ALA A 154 10.69 2.51 22.40
N SER A 155 11.12 1.28 22.14
CA SER A 155 12.37 0.99 21.42
C SER A 155 12.35 1.58 20.01
N VAL A 156 11.28 1.37 19.27
CA VAL A 156 11.13 1.89 17.90
C VAL A 156 11.08 3.41 17.90
N THR A 157 10.23 4.02 18.74
CA THR A 157 10.07 5.49 18.75
C THR A 157 11.30 6.22 19.28
N ASN A 158 12.01 5.67 20.26
CA ASN A 158 13.29 6.22 20.73
C ASN A 158 14.37 6.14 19.65
N PHE A 159 14.43 5.04 18.88
CA PHE A 159 15.35 4.90 17.78
C PHE A 159 15.07 5.95 16.69
N LEU A 160 13.81 6.13 16.28
CA LEU A 160 13.43 7.15 15.31
C LEU A 160 13.83 8.56 15.77
N ALA A 161 13.57 8.88 17.03
CA ALA A 161 13.98 10.15 17.63
C ALA A 161 15.50 10.32 17.64
N ALA A 162 16.27 9.28 17.97
CA ALA A 162 17.73 9.31 17.93
C ALA A 162 18.29 9.48 16.52
N CYS A 163 17.56 8.98 15.49
CA CYS A 163 17.88 9.20 14.08
C CYS A 163 17.44 10.59 13.56
N GLY A 164 16.78 11.40 14.39
CA GLY A 164 16.31 12.75 14.03
C GLY A 164 15.00 12.77 13.25
N HIS A 165 14.26 11.65 13.21
CA HIS A 165 12.95 11.59 12.55
C HIS A 165 11.84 12.00 13.51
N ASN A 166 11.01 12.96 13.09
CA ASN A 166 9.78 13.32 13.78
C ASN A 166 8.61 12.51 13.24
N ILE A 167 7.71 12.09 14.12
CA ILE A 167 6.54 11.29 13.81
C ILE A 167 5.36 12.21 13.52
N ALA A 168 4.84 12.18 12.29
CA ALA A 168 3.68 12.94 11.87
C ALA A 168 2.37 12.26 12.29
N ALA A 169 2.29 10.93 12.15
CA ALA A 169 1.16 10.14 12.57
C ALA A 169 1.62 8.78 13.10
N PHE A 170 0.90 8.25 14.07
CA PHE A 170 1.18 6.95 14.67
C PHE A 170 -0.12 6.20 14.92
N ARG A 171 -0.18 4.97 14.47
CA ARG A 171 -1.28 4.05 14.79
C ARG A 171 -0.74 2.69 15.15
N MET A 172 -1.31 2.05 16.15
CA MET A 172 -1.05 0.66 16.50
C MET A 172 -2.34 -0.14 16.41
N SER A 173 -2.29 -1.27 15.77
CA SER A 173 -3.41 -2.18 15.59
C SER A 173 -2.99 -3.59 15.97
N ARG A 174 -3.93 -4.38 16.50
CA ARG A 174 -3.74 -5.80 16.82
C ARG A 174 -5.04 -6.54 16.62
N HIS A 175 -4.98 -7.84 16.36
CA HIS A 175 -6.16 -8.70 16.35
C HIS A 175 -6.58 -9.04 17.77
N GLU A 176 -5.64 -9.58 18.55
CA GLU A 176 -5.87 -9.97 19.95
C GLU A 176 -4.72 -9.51 20.85
N LYS A 177 -5.00 -9.36 22.14
CA LYS A 177 -3.99 -8.94 23.12
C LYS A 177 -2.92 -10.03 23.28
N GLY A 178 -1.66 -9.64 23.18
CA GLY A 178 -0.51 -10.51 23.39
C GLY A 178 -0.11 -11.32 22.14
N GLU A 179 -0.76 -11.08 20.99
CA GLU A 179 -0.39 -11.63 19.69
C GLU A 179 0.47 -10.64 18.88
N LEU A 180 0.43 -10.75 17.56
CA LEU A 180 1.09 -9.80 16.69
C LEU A 180 0.32 -8.49 16.61
N ALA A 181 1.06 -7.40 16.66
CA ALA A 181 0.58 -6.04 16.46
C ALA A 181 1.32 -5.37 15.31
N LEU A 182 0.66 -4.40 14.69
CA LEU A 182 1.20 -3.61 13.59
C LEU A 182 1.22 -2.14 13.98
N MET A 183 2.41 -1.54 13.99
CA MET A 183 2.58 -0.09 14.04
C MET A 183 2.64 0.46 12.62
N SER A 184 1.84 1.47 12.31
CA SER A 184 2.02 2.35 11.15
C SER A 184 2.49 3.71 11.65
N ILE A 185 3.64 4.16 11.16
CA ILE A 185 4.34 5.37 11.62
C ILE A 185 4.63 6.22 10.41
N GLU A 186 3.94 7.34 10.25
CA GLU A 186 4.24 8.34 9.22
C GLU A 186 5.28 9.32 9.76
N LEU A 187 6.29 9.64 8.94
CA LEU A 187 7.40 10.52 9.29
C LEU A 187 7.26 11.86 8.56
N ASP A 188 7.65 12.97 9.19
CA ASP A 188 7.68 14.30 8.56
C ASP A 188 8.78 14.43 7.48
N SER A 189 9.75 13.53 7.48
CA SER A 189 10.87 13.53 6.54
C SER A 189 11.08 12.14 5.97
N ASP A 190 11.70 12.07 4.80
CA ASP A 190 12.09 10.79 4.21
C ASP A 190 13.12 10.06 5.09
N ALA A 191 13.14 8.74 5.00
CA ALA A 191 14.01 7.87 5.77
C ALA A 191 14.82 6.96 4.83
N PRO A 192 16.08 6.63 5.18
CA PRO A 192 16.89 5.74 4.35
C PRO A 192 16.39 4.30 4.42
N ASP A 193 16.59 3.53 3.35
CA ASP A 193 16.21 2.10 3.29
C ASP A 193 16.84 1.27 4.42
N SER A 194 17.97 1.70 4.95
CA SER A 194 18.67 1.04 6.07
C SER A 194 17.92 1.10 7.40
N ILE A 195 16.85 1.91 7.52
CA ILE A 195 16.10 2.08 8.76
C ILE A 195 15.35 0.80 9.14
N CYS A 196 14.76 0.11 8.15
CA CYS A 196 14.04 -1.14 8.41
C CYS A 196 14.94 -2.27 8.91
N PRO A 197 16.09 -2.59 8.27
CA PRO A 197 17.05 -3.56 8.82
C PRO A 197 17.50 -3.26 10.24
N ALA A 198 17.65 -1.97 10.62
CA ALA A 198 18.01 -1.59 11.98
C ALA A 198 16.88 -1.87 12.98
N ILE A 199 15.64 -1.57 12.62
CA ILE A 199 14.45 -1.84 13.46
C ILE A 199 14.19 -3.34 13.60
N GLU A 200 14.39 -4.13 12.53
CA GLU A 200 14.22 -5.58 12.54
C GLU A 200 15.19 -6.32 13.49
N ASN A 201 16.29 -5.68 13.91
CA ASN A 201 17.19 -6.22 14.92
C ASN A 201 16.70 -6.01 16.38
N PHE A 202 15.60 -5.29 16.59
CA PHE A 202 15.08 -5.11 17.95
C PHE A 202 14.34 -6.37 18.40
N ALA A 203 14.45 -6.67 19.70
CA ALA A 203 13.73 -7.79 20.29
C ALA A 203 12.21 -7.63 20.05
N HIS A 204 11.56 -8.75 19.73
CA HIS A 204 10.10 -8.82 19.47
C HIS A 204 9.62 -8.11 18.20
N VAL A 205 10.51 -7.64 17.33
CA VAL A 205 10.15 -7.14 15.99
C VAL A 205 10.25 -8.29 14.99
N GLU A 206 9.17 -8.54 14.26
CA GLU A 206 9.08 -9.60 13.25
C GLU A 206 9.49 -9.10 11.86
N SER A 207 9.06 -7.89 11.51
CA SER A 207 9.42 -7.28 10.24
C SER A 207 9.18 -5.77 10.23
N CYS A 208 9.94 -5.08 9.38
CA CYS A 208 9.73 -3.67 9.08
C CYS A 208 9.61 -3.47 7.57
N THR A 209 8.70 -2.61 7.13
CA THR A 209 8.55 -2.22 5.73
C THR A 209 8.54 -0.71 5.64
N LEU A 210 9.35 -0.17 4.74
CA LEU A 210 9.40 1.25 4.42
C LEU A 210 8.61 1.51 3.14
N LEU A 211 7.63 2.40 3.22
CA LEU A 211 6.92 2.96 2.08
C LEU A 211 7.33 4.43 1.98
N HIS A 212 8.09 4.78 0.95
CA HIS A 212 8.34 6.18 0.63
C HIS A 212 7.06 6.87 0.19
N ALA A 213 7.00 8.20 0.25
CA ALA A 213 5.87 8.95 -0.28
C ALA A 213 5.61 8.56 -1.75
N LEU A 214 4.34 8.32 -2.09
CA LEU A 214 3.91 7.81 -3.39
C LEU A 214 3.56 8.93 -4.38
#